data_816e8327fd60383cd1bc7b9fc765cbdd
#
_entry.id   816e8327fd60383cd1bc7b9fc765cbdd
#
_cell.length_a   1.000
_cell.length_b   1.000
_cell.length_c   1.000
_cell.angle_alpha   90.00
_cell.angle_beta   90.00
_cell.angle_gamma   90.00
#
_symmetry.space_group_name_H-M   'P 1'
#
loop_
_entity.id
_entity.type
_entity.pdbx_description
1 polymer ?
#
loop_
_entity_poly.entity_id
_entity_poly.type
_entity_poly.pdbx_seq_one_letter_code
_entity_poly.pdbx_strand_id
1 'polypeptide(L)'
;FLVSLDAATGKERWRVDTIDRKPPYTITGAPRIINGLVIIGNGGAEYGVRGYVSAYDAASGALRWRFYTVPGNPADGFENDAMKMAAETWTGEWWKYGGGGTVWDSMAYDPDLDLLYIGTGNGSPWNHKIRSPEGGDNLFLSSIVALRPDTGEYVWHYQGTPGDTWDFTAAQHIILADMEIDGAMRKVLLQAPKNGFFYVIDRSNGELISAEAYVQVNWATGVDEATGRPIETPNARYTDGPFMIMPSPFGGHNWHPMAYNANTGLVYLPSQDIPFVHGDMEDFEFLEAQWNTGTDFELAAAPEDPAALAQVMSMIRGQLVAWDPVEQREVWRYQHAGPWNGGVLTTDGGLVFQGSLIGEFAAYDASNGERLWSFPAQTGIAAAPVTYAADGQQHVAVAAGWGTIFALAGGPAVEALGIENKSRILAFRIGGDASLPIPEPKVRPVLAEPPPGDASEEQLALGRSTYFDRCWHCHGDGAISGGLVPDLRYTSAERHAIWDQIVLEGTLRPLGMPGFKGILSREESDALQAWVLDRARNLYAAQNPGTE
;
A
#
# COMPACT_ATOMS: atom_id res chain seq x y z
N PHE A 1 0.55 -3.81 20.50
CA PHE A 1 1.60 -3.69 21.52
C PHE A 1 2.97 -3.51 20.87
N LEU A 2 3.80 -2.65 21.47
CA LEU A 2 5.24 -2.63 21.28
C LEU A 2 5.87 -3.47 22.40
N VAL A 3 6.76 -4.39 22.04
CA VAL A 3 7.32 -5.37 22.98
C VAL A 3 8.84 -5.41 22.83
N SER A 4 9.56 -5.33 23.92
CA SER A 4 11.01 -5.57 23.97
C SER A 4 11.30 -6.95 24.52
N LEU A 5 12.12 -7.70 23.77
CA LEU A 5 12.56 -9.03 24.16
C LEU A 5 14.07 -9.04 24.43
N ASP A 6 14.50 -9.87 25.35
CA ASP A 6 15.90 -10.18 25.52
C ASP A 6 16.38 -11.04 24.35
N ALA A 7 17.37 -10.58 23.60
CA ALA A 7 17.82 -11.20 22.35
C ALA A 7 18.38 -12.62 22.53
N ALA A 8 18.95 -12.96 23.70
CA ALA A 8 19.53 -14.28 23.97
C ALA A 8 18.50 -15.29 24.45
N THR A 9 17.48 -14.85 25.18
CA THR A 9 16.54 -15.74 25.87
C THR A 9 15.11 -15.67 25.34
N GLY A 10 14.77 -14.64 24.54
CA GLY A 10 13.41 -14.38 24.08
C GLY A 10 12.45 -13.91 25.18
N LYS A 11 12.93 -13.69 26.41
CA LYS A 11 12.08 -13.23 27.51
C LYS A 11 11.67 -11.77 27.32
N GLU A 12 10.40 -11.49 27.60
CA GLU A 12 9.85 -10.13 27.58
C GLU A 12 10.56 -9.27 28.66
N ARG A 13 11.08 -8.11 28.25
CA ARG A 13 11.64 -7.08 29.12
C ARG A 13 10.59 -6.07 29.54
N TRP A 14 9.84 -5.58 28.55
CA TRP A 14 8.71 -4.71 28.76
C TRP A 14 7.72 -4.82 27.59
N ARG A 15 6.49 -4.40 27.85
CA ARG A 15 5.38 -4.33 26.91
C ARG A 15 4.61 -3.04 27.14
N VAL A 16 4.27 -2.32 26.07
CA VAL A 16 3.46 -1.10 26.14
C VAL A 16 2.39 -1.12 25.05
N ASP A 17 1.22 -0.62 25.38
CA ASP A 17 0.17 -0.36 24.39
C ASP A 17 0.45 0.99 23.72
N THR A 18 0.64 0.98 22.41
CA THR A 18 1.01 2.18 21.66
C THR A 18 -0.19 2.91 21.07
N ILE A 19 -1.38 2.31 21.14
CA ILE A 19 -2.63 2.82 20.56
C ILE A 19 -3.69 3.02 21.66
N ASP A 20 -4.60 3.97 21.44
CA ASP A 20 -5.90 3.93 22.07
C ASP A 20 -6.72 2.82 21.40
N ARG A 21 -7.33 1.96 22.20
CA ARG A 21 -8.08 0.81 21.70
C ARG A 21 -9.53 1.14 21.31
N LYS A 22 -10.00 2.35 21.57
CA LYS A 22 -11.35 2.75 21.15
C LYS A 22 -11.42 3.03 19.65
N PRO A 23 -10.57 3.93 19.07
CA PRO A 23 -10.51 4.07 17.63
C PRO A 23 -9.80 2.85 17.00
N PRO A 24 -10.14 2.49 15.76
CA PRO A 24 -9.65 1.29 15.08
C PRO A 24 -8.24 1.49 14.49
N TYR A 25 -7.29 1.86 15.34
CA TYR A 25 -5.89 1.97 14.95
C TYR A 25 -5.28 0.63 14.54
N THR A 26 -4.42 0.67 13.54
CA THR A 26 -3.56 -0.46 13.15
C THR A 26 -2.09 -0.06 13.22
N ILE A 27 -1.18 -1.04 13.25
CA ILE A 27 0.26 -0.82 13.13
C ILE A 27 0.82 -1.92 12.24
N THR A 28 1.36 -1.53 11.10
CA THR A 28 1.95 -2.42 10.10
C THR A 28 3.45 -2.19 9.91
N GLY A 29 3.95 -0.99 10.24
CA GLY A 29 5.34 -0.61 10.10
C GLY A 29 6.26 -1.23 11.15
N ALA A 30 7.52 -1.39 10.81
CA ALA A 30 8.57 -1.83 11.72
C ALA A 30 9.08 -0.65 12.59
N PRO A 31 9.30 -0.85 13.89
CA PRO A 31 9.88 0.18 14.73
C PRO A 31 11.34 0.51 14.33
N ARG A 32 11.77 1.73 14.55
CA ARG A 32 13.16 2.19 14.36
C ARG A 32 13.79 2.50 15.71
N ILE A 33 15.08 2.18 15.85
CA ILE A 33 15.85 2.49 17.06
C ILE A 33 16.80 3.66 16.75
N ILE A 34 16.62 4.77 17.46
CA ILE A 34 17.39 6.01 17.26
C ILE A 34 17.71 6.58 18.64
N ASN A 35 18.99 6.81 18.95
CA ASN A 35 19.46 7.46 20.19
C ASN A 35 18.86 6.86 21.48
N GLY A 36 18.66 5.52 21.52
CA GLY A 36 18.05 4.86 22.67
C GLY A 36 16.52 5.00 22.77
N LEU A 37 15.87 5.50 21.72
CA LEU A 37 14.43 5.58 21.55
C LEU A 37 13.94 4.56 20.53
N VAL A 38 12.74 4.02 20.75
CA VAL A 38 12.00 3.18 19.81
C VAL A 38 10.92 4.05 19.17
N ILE A 39 11.06 4.31 17.88
CA ILE A 39 10.14 5.14 17.11
C ILE A 39 9.14 4.25 16.38
N ILE A 40 7.85 4.55 16.49
CA ILE A 40 6.77 3.82 15.80
C ILE A 40 5.61 4.77 15.46
N GLY A 41 5.05 4.62 14.27
CA GLY A 41 3.84 5.31 13.83
C GLY A 41 2.61 4.43 13.95
N ASN A 42 1.52 4.87 13.31
CA ASN A 42 0.26 4.13 13.24
C ASN A 42 -0.24 4.01 11.80
N GLY A 43 -1.18 3.10 11.59
CA GLY A 43 -2.00 2.93 10.39
C GLY A 43 -3.48 3.02 10.73
N GLY A 44 -4.35 2.79 9.74
CA GLY A 44 -5.80 2.75 9.90
C GLY A 44 -6.51 4.02 9.45
N ALA A 45 -5.91 4.82 8.55
CA ALA A 45 -6.51 6.05 8.05
C ALA A 45 -7.96 5.85 7.58
N GLU A 46 -8.21 4.84 6.75
CA GLU A 46 -9.54 4.52 6.19
C GLU A 46 -10.60 4.18 7.24
N TYR A 47 -10.17 3.76 8.43
CA TYR A 47 -11.07 3.48 9.55
C TYR A 47 -11.43 4.71 10.38
N GLY A 48 -10.98 5.89 9.97
CA GLY A 48 -11.28 7.15 10.64
C GLY A 48 -10.38 7.45 11.84
N VAL A 49 -9.08 7.25 11.70
CA VAL A 49 -8.12 7.54 12.77
C VAL A 49 -7.21 8.72 12.44
N ARG A 50 -6.69 9.37 13.48
CA ARG A 50 -5.72 10.47 13.41
C ARG A 50 -4.30 9.93 13.37
N GLY A 51 -3.49 10.37 12.42
CA GLY A 51 -2.09 9.99 12.26
C GLY A 51 -1.19 10.54 13.36
N TYR A 52 -0.19 9.73 13.75
CA TYR A 52 0.88 10.14 14.66
C TYR A 52 2.13 9.28 14.50
N VAL A 53 3.25 9.77 15.05
CA VAL A 53 4.45 9.01 15.36
C VAL A 53 4.80 9.21 16.84
N SER A 54 5.32 8.17 17.47
CA SER A 54 5.69 8.20 18.91
C SER A 54 7.08 7.64 19.15
N ALA A 55 7.76 8.16 20.15
CA ALA A 55 9.01 7.64 20.66
C ALA A 55 8.85 7.08 22.07
N TYR A 56 9.43 5.91 22.29
CA TYR A 56 9.46 5.22 23.56
C TYR A 56 10.90 4.99 23.99
N ASP A 57 11.17 5.13 25.27
CA ASP A 57 12.47 4.78 25.86
C ASP A 57 12.78 3.30 25.64
N ALA A 58 13.89 2.98 24.99
CA ALA A 58 14.23 1.60 24.61
C ALA A 58 14.51 0.69 25.82
N ALA A 59 14.90 1.24 26.97
CA ALA A 59 15.19 0.46 28.17
C ALA A 59 13.93 0.15 28.98
N SER A 60 12.98 1.09 29.05
CA SER A 60 11.81 1.02 29.93
C SER A 60 10.46 0.88 29.22
N GLY A 61 10.38 1.21 27.93
CA GLY A 61 9.11 1.31 27.20
C GLY A 61 8.28 2.55 27.51
N ALA A 62 8.79 3.49 28.31
CA ALA A 62 8.06 4.71 28.67
C ALA A 62 7.94 5.64 27.45
N LEU A 63 6.72 6.17 27.21
CA LEU A 63 6.49 7.17 26.18
C LEU A 63 7.29 8.43 26.49
N ARG A 64 8.08 8.91 25.53
CA ARG A 64 8.90 10.11 25.62
C ARG A 64 8.21 11.30 24.96
N TRP A 65 7.73 11.12 23.73
CA TRP A 65 6.99 12.11 22.98
C TRP A 65 6.06 11.46 21.94
N ARG A 66 5.07 12.25 21.49
CA ARG A 66 4.19 11.94 20.36
C ARG A 66 4.01 13.18 19.52
N PHE A 67 4.19 13.05 18.21
CA PHE A 67 3.89 14.08 17.21
C PHE A 67 2.69 13.61 16.38
N TYR A 68 1.63 14.40 16.36
CA TYR A 68 0.49 14.17 15.47
C TYR A 68 0.78 14.75 14.10
N THR A 69 0.31 14.08 13.03
CA THR A 69 0.52 14.47 11.64
C THR A 69 -0.68 15.18 11.01
N VAL A 70 -1.80 15.20 11.73
CA VAL A 70 -3.04 15.88 11.36
C VAL A 70 -3.53 16.67 12.57
N PRO A 71 -4.00 17.92 12.41
CA PRO A 71 -4.52 18.71 13.52
C PRO A 71 -5.81 18.10 14.08
N GLY A 72 -6.01 18.23 15.40
CA GLY A 72 -7.22 17.83 16.08
C GLY A 72 -8.36 18.84 15.89
N ASN A 73 -9.41 18.71 16.73
CA ASN A 73 -10.51 19.68 16.75
C ASN A 73 -9.98 21.05 17.22
N PRO A 74 -10.13 22.11 16.41
CA PRO A 74 -9.67 23.45 16.82
C PRO A 74 -10.25 23.97 18.14
N ALA A 75 -11.44 23.51 18.53
CA ALA A 75 -12.06 23.89 19.80
C ALA A 75 -11.31 23.37 21.03
N ASP A 76 -10.53 22.30 20.89
CA ASP A 76 -9.72 21.71 21.97
C ASP A 76 -8.32 22.32 22.06
N GLY A 77 -7.95 23.23 21.12
CA GLY A 77 -6.62 23.78 20.96
C GLY A 77 -5.69 22.86 20.19
N PHE A 78 -4.41 23.22 20.12
CA PHE A 78 -3.39 22.47 19.36
C PHE A 78 -2.23 22.09 20.26
N GLU A 79 -1.66 20.91 20.04
CA GLU A 79 -0.56 20.37 20.83
C GLU A 79 0.75 21.17 20.69
N ASN A 80 0.94 21.82 19.54
CA ASN A 80 2.12 22.61 19.20
C ASN A 80 1.85 23.56 18.03
N ASP A 81 2.82 24.45 17.73
CA ASP A 81 2.71 25.42 16.64
C ASP A 81 2.60 24.78 15.25
N ALA A 82 3.20 23.60 15.03
CA ALA A 82 3.09 22.89 13.77
C ALA A 82 1.65 22.41 13.52
N MET A 83 0.95 21.92 14.54
CA MET A 83 -0.46 21.55 14.43
C MET A 83 -1.37 22.78 14.24
N LYS A 84 -1.03 23.91 14.86
CA LYS A 84 -1.73 25.17 14.62
C LYS A 84 -1.57 25.65 13.17
N MET A 85 -0.35 25.63 12.65
CA MET A 85 -0.05 25.96 11.24
C MET A 85 -0.79 25.00 10.29
N ALA A 86 -0.74 23.69 10.55
CA ALA A 86 -1.41 22.70 9.74
C ALA A 86 -2.92 22.95 9.67
N ALA A 87 -3.56 23.31 10.79
CA ALA A 87 -5.00 23.55 10.85
C ALA A 87 -5.48 24.68 9.91
N GLU A 88 -4.61 25.65 9.59
CA GLU A 88 -4.91 26.73 8.64
C GLU A 88 -5.08 26.23 7.19
N THR A 89 -4.67 24.99 6.92
CA THR A 89 -4.75 24.33 5.58
C THR A 89 -5.91 23.35 5.48
N TRP A 90 -6.78 23.30 6.47
CA TRP A 90 -7.93 22.42 6.51
C TRP A 90 -9.22 23.23 6.59
N THR A 91 -10.31 22.67 6.02
CA THR A 91 -11.66 23.25 6.11
C THR A 91 -12.68 22.19 6.54
N GLY A 92 -13.87 22.64 6.98
CA GLY A 92 -14.90 21.73 7.49
C GLY A 92 -14.56 21.10 8.84
N GLU A 93 -15.01 19.87 9.06
CA GLU A 93 -14.93 19.18 10.35
C GLU A 93 -14.12 17.87 10.23
N TRP A 94 -12.95 17.91 9.62
CA TRP A 94 -12.08 16.74 9.34
C TRP A 94 -11.81 15.84 10.56
N TRP A 95 -11.77 16.42 11.74
CA TRP A 95 -11.52 15.68 12.99
C TRP A 95 -12.61 14.67 13.32
N LYS A 96 -13.84 14.81 12.78
CA LYS A 96 -14.91 13.82 12.91
C LYS A 96 -14.58 12.51 12.18
N TYR A 97 -13.73 12.58 11.16
CA TYR A 97 -13.27 11.46 10.35
C TYR A 97 -11.84 11.01 10.71
N GLY A 98 -11.27 11.55 11.80
CA GLY A 98 -9.89 11.33 12.18
C GLY A 98 -8.84 12.06 11.33
N GLY A 99 -9.14 12.35 10.07
CA GLY A 99 -8.30 13.10 9.13
C GLY A 99 -7.18 12.29 8.45
N GLY A 100 -6.81 11.13 8.95
CA GLY A 100 -5.78 10.25 8.36
C GLY A 100 -4.35 10.70 8.65
N GLY A 101 -3.47 10.73 7.65
CA GLY A 101 -2.06 11.15 7.76
C GLY A 101 -1.17 10.17 8.52
N THR A 102 -1.51 8.89 8.53
CA THR A 102 -0.84 7.87 9.34
C THR A 102 0.60 7.61 8.90
N VAL A 103 1.51 7.39 9.86
CA VAL A 103 2.93 7.07 9.62
C VAL A 103 3.08 5.55 9.69
N TRP A 104 2.70 4.88 8.60
CA TRP A 104 2.53 3.43 8.60
C TRP A 104 3.73 2.64 8.07
N ASP A 105 4.74 3.30 7.49
CA ASP A 105 5.94 2.61 6.98
C ASP A 105 7.21 3.43 7.19
N SER A 106 7.70 4.18 6.21
CA SER A 106 9.10 4.58 6.13
C SER A 106 9.48 5.72 7.09
N MET A 107 10.64 5.54 7.70
CA MET A 107 11.35 6.53 8.49
C MET A 107 12.85 6.40 8.24
N ALA A 108 13.55 7.53 8.18
CA ALA A 108 15.01 7.58 8.07
C ALA A 108 15.60 8.55 9.09
N TYR A 109 16.77 8.24 9.61
CA TYR A 109 17.50 9.11 10.55
C TYR A 109 18.83 9.55 9.96
N ASP A 110 19.08 10.85 10.00
CA ASP A 110 20.36 11.46 9.63
C ASP A 110 21.14 11.83 10.91
N PRO A 111 22.21 11.10 11.22
CA PRO A 111 23.03 11.40 12.40
C PRO A 111 23.84 12.68 12.27
N ASP A 112 24.13 13.16 11.05
CA ASP A 112 24.91 14.37 10.82
C ASP A 112 24.10 15.65 11.08
N LEU A 113 22.80 15.61 10.72
CA LEU A 113 21.87 16.73 10.92
C LEU A 113 21.02 16.57 12.20
N ASP A 114 21.09 15.39 12.83
CA ASP A 114 20.25 14.98 13.94
C ASP A 114 18.76 15.20 13.63
N LEU A 115 18.32 14.63 12.48
CA LEU A 115 16.95 14.71 11.98
C LEU A 115 16.37 13.33 11.72
N LEU A 116 15.14 13.15 12.19
CA LEU A 116 14.27 12.04 11.84
C LEU A 116 13.31 12.49 10.75
N TYR A 117 13.33 11.80 9.60
CA TYR A 117 12.36 11.99 8.52
C TYR A 117 11.29 10.91 8.59
N ILE A 118 10.04 11.32 8.53
CA ILE A 118 8.88 10.43 8.48
C ILE A 118 8.06 10.72 7.22
N GLY A 119 7.52 9.68 6.60
CA GLY A 119 6.55 9.80 5.52
C GLY A 119 5.13 9.67 6.07
N THR A 120 4.23 10.53 5.63
CA THR A 120 2.83 10.53 6.07
C THR A 120 1.89 10.00 5.00
N GLY A 121 0.79 9.40 5.44
CA GLY A 121 -0.21 8.77 4.59
C GLY A 121 -1.26 9.74 4.05
N ASN A 122 -2.25 9.11 3.42
CA ASN A 122 -3.44 9.71 2.83
C ASN A 122 -4.41 10.31 3.85
N GLY A 123 -5.36 11.07 3.36
CA GLY A 123 -6.48 11.61 4.15
C GLY A 123 -7.57 10.59 4.44
N SER A 124 -8.36 10.86 5.46
CA SER A 124 -9.58 10.12 5.79
C SER A 124 -10.77 11.09 5.88
N PRO A 125 -11.81 10.88 5.06
CA PRO A 125 -11.89 10.00 3.87
C PRO A 125 -10.86 10.36 2.79
N TRP A 126 -10.64 9.48 1.77
CA TRP A 126 -9.77 9.83 0.63
C TRP A 126 -10.30 11.03 -0.11
N ASN A 127 -11.62 11.05 -0.37
CA ASN A 127 -12.27 12.13 -1.10
C ASN A 127 -12.09 13.48 -0.38
N HIS A 128 -11.32 14.36 -1.02
CA HIS A 128 -10.99 15.69 -0.51
C HIS A 128 -12.23 16.57 -0.29
N LYS A 129 -13.24 16.46 -1.19
CA LYS A 129 -14.48 17.24 -1.12
C LYS A 129 -15.29 16.95 0.15
N ILE A 130 -15.19 15.73 0.68
CA ILE A 130 -15.85 15.32 1.94
C ILE A 130 -15.02 15.78 3.13
N ARG A 131 -13.71 15.54 3.09
CA ARG A 131 -12.79 15.80 4.20
C ARG A 131 -12.53 17.27 4.44
N SER A 132 -12.43 18.05 3.37
CA SER A 132 -12.07 19.47 3.38
C SER A 132 -12.84 20.21 2.28
N PRO A 133 -14.14 20.45 2.45
CA PRO A 133 -15.07 20.83 1.37
C PRO A 133 -14.77 22.17 0.70
N GLU A 134 -14.11 23.08 1.39
CA GLU A 134 -13.68 24.37 0.83
C GLU A 134 -12.24 24.32 0.29
N GLY A 135 -11.62 23.13 0.22
CA GLY A 135 -10.26 22.91 -0.27
C GLY A 135 -9.20 22.99 0.83
N GLY A 136 -7.98 23.32 0.44
CA GLY A 136 -6.81 23.42 1.30
C GLY A 136 -5.83 22.25 1.11
N ASP A 137 -4.59 22.46 1.53
CA ASP A 137 -3.51 21.51 1.32
C ASP A 137 -3.55 20.32 2.28
N ASN A 138 -4.26 20.43 3.40
CA ASN A 138 -4.42 19.41 4.43
C ASN A 138 -3.09 18.91 5.02
N LEU A 139 -2.26 19.82 5.54
CA LEU A 139 -1.00 19.44 6.19
C LEU A 139 -1.24 18.59 7.45
N PHE A 140 -0.47 17.48 7.66
CA PHE A 140 0.66 17.04 6.82
C PHE A 140 0.31 15.74 6.08
N LEU A 141 -0.77 15.68 5.31
CA LEU A 141 -1.03 14.52 4.45
C LEU A 141 0.03 14.42 3.35
N SER A 142 0.34 13.21 2.91
CA SER A 142 1.19 12.93 1.73
C SER A 142 2.49 13.74 1.73
N SER A 143 3.12 13.81 2.90
CA SER A 143 4.27 14.68 3.18
C SER A 143 5.46 13.90 3.73
N ILE A 144 6.64 14.44 3.53
CA ILE A 144 7.83 14.14 4.31
C ILE A 144 7.92 15.20 5.41
N VAL A 145 8.05 14.78 6.67
CA VAL A 145 8.20 15.68 7.81
C VAL A 145 9.48 15.38 8.55
N ALA A 146 10.30 16.41 8.79
CA ALA A 146 11.52 16.32 9.57
C ALA A 146 11.26 16.73 11.03
N LEU A 147 11.70 15.88 11.95
CA LEU A 147 11.53 16.05 13.39
C LEU A 147 12.89 15.94 14.11
N ARG A 148 13.01 16.58 15.27
CA ARG A 148 14.10 16.28 16.21
C ARG A 148 13.84 14.92 16.87
N PRO A 149 14.75 13.94 16.77
CA PRO A 149 14.49 12.58 17.25
C PRO A 149 14.29 12.50 18.76
N ASP A 150 14.97 13.33 19.54
CA ASP A 150 14.91 13.28 21.02
C ASP A 150 13.64 13.92 21.61
N THR A 151 13.03 14.88 20.90
CA THR A 151 11.89 15.68 21.41
C THR A 151 10.62 15.55 20.58
N GLY A 152 10.70 15.09 19.32
CA GLY A 152 9.58 15.11 18.38
C GLY A 152 9.24 16.51 17.86
N GLU A 153 10.12 17.50 18.08
CA GLU A 153 9.92 18.88 17.60
C GLU A 153 9.98 18.93 16.07
N TYR A 154 8.99 19.60 15.45
CA TYR A 154 8.92 19.85 14.02
C TYR A 154 10.06 20.78 13.55
N VAL A 155 10.67 20.45 12.40
CA VAL A 155 11.73 21.26 11.79
C VAL A 155 11.30 21.79 10.43
N TRP A 156 10.91 20.92 9.50
CA TRP A 156 10.41 21.27 8.18
C TRP A 156 9.54 20.17 7.59
N HIS A 157 8.83 20.47 6.51
CA HIS A 157 8.11 19.48 5.72
C HIS A 157 8.20 19.78 4.23
N TYR A 158 8.02 18.74 3.41
CA TYR A 158 7.75 18.81 1.98
C TYR A 158 6.50 18.01 1.66
N GLN A 159 5.52 18.62 1.01
CA GLN A 159 4.27 17.95 0.65
C GLN A 159 4.22 17.67 -0.85
N GLY A 160 4.36 16.39 -1.24
CA GLY A 160 4.38 15.97 -2.63
C GLY A 160 3.00 15.92 -3.30
N THR A 161 1.92 15.83 -2.51
CA THR A 161 0.54 15.80 -3.01
C THR A 161 -0.38 16.64 -2.13
N PRO A 162 -0.40 17.98 -2.32
CA PRO A 162 -1.30 18.87 -1.57
C PRO A 162 -2.78 18.52 -1.80
N GLY A 163 -3.56 18.48 -0.71
CA GLY A 163 -4.99 18.15 -0.78
C GLY A 163 -5.26 16.80 -1.47
N ASP A 164 -4.47 15.77 -1.15
CA ASP A 164 -4.60 14.43 -1.73
C ASP A 164 -6.05 13.93 -1.71
N THR A 165 -6.49 13.33 -2.82
CA THR A 165 -7.81 12.73 -2.99
C THR A 165 -7.74 11.34 -3.65
N TRP A 166 -6.53 10.84 -3.91
CA TRP A 166 -6.23 9.65 -4.71
C TRP A 166 -5.60 8.52 -3.90
N ASP A 167 -5.45 8.68 -2.57
CA ASP A 167 -4.64 7.80 -1.72
C ASP A 167 -3.15 7.86 -2.08
N PHE A 168 -2.64 9.00 -2.54
CA PHE A 168 -1.21 9.20 -2.79
C PHE A 168 -0.48 9.51 -1.50
N THR A 169 0.16 8.49 -0.93
CA THR A 169 0.91 8.61 0.32
C THR A 169 2.38 8.95 0.05
N ALA A 170 3.04 9.57 1.02
CA ALA A 170 4.50 9.75 1.06
C ALA A 170 5.17 8.83 2.11
N ALA A 171 4.48 7.76 2.53
CA ALA A 171 5.01 6.77 3.48
C ALA A 171 5.96 5.74 2.84
N GLN A 172 6.29 5.87 1.55
CA GLN A 172 7.20 5.00 0.82
C GLN A 172 8.65 5.18 1.30
N HIS A 173 9.51 4.19 0.98
CA HIS A 173 10.88 4.13 1.43
C HIS A 173 11.66 5.44 1.19
N ILE A 174 12.37 5.91 2.21
CA ILE A 174 13.20 7.11 2.19
C ILE A 174 14.66 6.69 2.17
N ILE A 175 15.45 7.20 1.21
CA ILE A 175 16.88 7.00 1.10
C ILE A 175 17.59 8.33 1.37
N LEU A 176 18.62 8.32 2.21
CA LEU A 176 19.49 9.46 2.45
C LEU A 176 20.83 9.22 1.74
N ALA A 177 21.28 10.19 0.95
CA ALA A 177 22.55 10.14 0.23
C ALA A 177 23.25 11.49 0.22
N ASP A 178 24.57 11.47 0.03
CA ASP A 178 25.36 12.66 -0.32
C ASP A 178 25.74 12.52 -1.79
N MET A 179 25.35 13.50 -2.62
CA MET A 179 25.49 13.43 -4.07
C MET A 179 26.04 14.75 -4.64
N GLU A 180 26.85 14.65 -5.69
CA GLU A 180 27.26 15.83 -6.45
C GLU A 180 26.11 16.21 -7.42
N ILE A 181 25.55 17.41 -7.24
CA ILE A 181 24.52 17.99 -8.09
C ILE A 181 24.97 19.41 -8.45
N ASP A 182 25.02 19.74 -9.74
CA ASP A 182 25.49 21.03 -10.27
C ASP A 182 26.89 21.43 -9.76
N GLY A 183 27.78 20.45 -9.62
CA GLY A 183 29.15 20.64 -9.17
C GLY A 183 29.32 20.94 -7.67
N ALA A 184 28.27 20.73 -6.88
CA ALA A 184 28.27 20.87 -5.42
C ALA A 184 27.80 19.59 -4.74
N MET A 185 28.48 19.21 -3.64
CA MET A 185 28.04 18.09 -2.81
C MET A 185 26.78 18.50 -2.03
N ARG A 186 25.67 17.81 -2.24
CA ARG A 186 24.38 18.07 -1.60
C ARG A 186 23.98 16.87 -0.71
N LYS A 187 23.44 17.18 0.47
CA LYS A 187 22.79 16.20 1.34
C LYS A 187 21.35 16.01 0.88
N VAL A 188 21.04 14.87 0.26
CA VAL A 188 19.73 14.65 -0.35
C VAL A 188 18.92 13.56 0.35
N LEU A 189 17.62 13.72 0.27
CA LEU A 189 16.60 12.73 0.55
C LEU A 189 15.95 12.34 -0.77
N LEU A 190 15.92 11.03 -1.06
CA LEU A 190 15.37 10.44 -2.28
C LEU A 190 14.09 9.69 -1.93
N GLN A 191 13.01 9.96 -2.65
CA GLN A 191 11.75 9.24 -2.48
C GLN A 191 10.98 9.12 -3.79
N ALA A 192 10.39 7.94 -4.02
CA ALA A 192 9.42 7.66 -5.08
C ALA A 192 8.07 7.30 -4.45
N PRO A 193 7.22 8.27 -4.09
CA PRO A 193 5.91 8.00 -3.49
C PRO A 193 4.91 7.45 -4.50
N LYS A 194 3.68 7.13 -4.04
CA LYS A 194 2.59 6.59 -4.87
C LYS A 194 2.25 7.47 -6.08
N ASN A 195 2.42 8.79 -5.96
CA ASN A 195 1.98 9.77 -6.95
C ASN A 195 2.70 9.72 -8.31
N GLY A 196 3.77 8.93 -8.42
CA GLY A 196 4.45 8.65 -9.68
C GLY A 196 5.66 9.52 -9.99
N PHE A 197 6.02 10.48 -9.14
CA PHE A 197 7.20 11.33 -9.29
C PHE A 197 8.33 10.86 -8.38
N PHE A 198 9.58 10.90 -8.88
CA PHE A 198 10.78 10.67 -8.09
C PHE A 198 11.31 12.01 -7.60
N TYR A 199 11.37 12.19 -6.28
CA TYR A 199 11.78 13.45 -5.65
C TYR A 199 13.22 13.38 -5.15
N VAL A 200 13.96 14.45 -5.41
CA VAL A 200 15.26 14.76 -4.80
C VAL A 200 15.09 16.04 -3.99
N ILE A 201 15.26 15.93 -2.68
CA ILE A 201 14.99 17.00 -1.71
C ILE A 201 16.25 17.27 -0.92
N ASP A 202 16.60 18.54 -0.67
CA ASP A 202 17.64 18.91 0.27
C ASP A 202 17.18 18.53 1.68
N ARG A 203 17.85 17.52 2.28
CA ARG A 203 17.42 16.96 3.54
C ARG A 203 17.69 17.85 4.76
N SER A 204 18.41 18.94 4.57
CA SER A 204 18.69 19.90 5.63
C SER A 204 17.54 20.89 5.88
N ASN A 205 16.77 21.22 4.84
CA ASN A 205 15.76 22.28 4.89
C ASN A 205 14.42 21.94 4.20
N GLY A 206 14.34 20.79 3.48
CA GLY A 206 13.13 20.35 2.78
C GLY A 206 12.91 21.01 1.42
N GLU A 207 13.89 21.73 0.87
CA GLU A 207 13.79 22.34 -0.47
C GLU A 207 13.81 21.28 -1.56
N LEU A 208 12.88 21.38 -2.52
CA LEU A 208 12.87 20.53 -3.71
C LEU A 208 14.07 20.90 -4.61
N ILE A 209 14.88 19.89 -4.95
CA ILE A 209 15.97 20.04 -5.93
C ILE A 209 15.47 19.68 -7.31
N SER A 210 14.79 18.53 -7.44
CA SER A 210 14.22 18.08 -8.71
C SER A 210 13.12 17.02 -8.48
N ALA A 211 12.21 16.89 -9.47
CA ALA A 211 11.20 15.85 -9.47
C ALA A 211 10.77 15.53 -10.91
N GLU A 212 10.85 14.25 -11.29
CA GLU A 212 10.40 13.76 -12.61
C GLU A 212 9.60 12.46 -12.48
N ALA A 213 8.72 12.21 -13.45
CA ALA A 213 7.86 11.03 -13.44
C ALA A 213 8.66 9.75 -13.74
N TYR A 214 8.61 8.75 -12.84
CA TYR A 214 9.27 7.44 -13.03
C TYR A 214 8.33 6.37 -13.59
N VAL A 215 7.02 6.63 -13.66
CA VAL A 215 5.96 5.81 -14.26
C VAL A 215 5.02 6.67 -15.08
N GLN A 216 4.00 6.06 -15.68
CA GLN A 216 2.95 6.83 -16.35
C GLN A 216 2.14 7.65 -15.34
N VAL A 217 2.05 8.95 -15.58
CA VAL A 217 1.30 9.90 -14.76
C VAL A 217 0.34 10.68 -15.67
N ASN A 218 -0.93 10.80 -15.26
CA ASN A 218 -1.92 11.60 -15.98
C ASN A 218 -2.70 12.58 -15.09
N TRP A 219 -2.51 12.53 -13.76
CA TRP A 219 -3.12 13.48 -12.83
C TRP A 219 -2.37 14.82 -12.76
N ALA A 220 -1.10 14.85 -13.15
CA ALA A 220 -0.25 16.02 -13.20
C ALA A 220 0.66 15.95 -14.44
N THR A 221 1.08 17.12 -14.96
CA THR A 221 2.01 17.22 -16.08
C THR A 221 3.48 17.34 -15.64
N GLY A 222 3.73 17.54 -14.36
CA GLY A 222 5.04 17.72 -13.76
C GLY A 222 4.92 18.34 -12.37
N VAL A 223 6.06 18.69 -11.78
CA VAL A 223 6.18 19.44 -10.53
C VAL A 223 6.84 20.79 -10.84
N ASP A 224 6.24 21.87 -10.39
CA ASP A 224 6.82 23.21 -10.51
C ASP A 224 7.99 23.33 -9.50
N GLU A 225 9.20 23.43 -9.99
CA GLU A 225 10.42 23.46 -9.15
C GLU A 225 10.48 24.69 -8.24
N ALA A 226 9.90 25.82 -8.65
CA ALA A 226 9.93 27.05 -7.87
C ALA A 226 9.01 27.00 -6.64
N THR A 227 7.91 26.25 -6.74
CA THR A 227 6.92 26.13 -5.67
C THR A 227 6.93 24.75 -4.99
N GLY A 228 7.56 23.75 -5.61
CA GLY A 228 7.54 22.36 -5.19
C GLY A 228 6.16 21.68 -5.37
N ARG A 229 5.25 22.27 -6.12
CA ARG A 229 3.86 21.81 -6.26
C ARG A 229 3.61 21.08 -7.58
N PRO A 230 2.80 20.01 -7.59
CA PRO A 230 2.40 19.35 -8.83
C PRO A 230 1.53 20.30 -9.68
N ILE A 231 1.71 20.22 -11.01
CA ILE A 231 0.90 20.94 -12.01
C ILE A 231 -0.21 19.98 -12.43
N GLU A 232 -1.36 20.06 -11.76
CA GLU A 232 -2.48 19.15 -11.99
C GLU A 232 -3.08 19.29 -13.39
N THR A 233 -3.52 18.16 -13.96
CA THR A 233 -4.23 18.14 -15.23
C THR A 233 -5.72 18.48 -15.04
N PRO A 234 -6.43 18.96 -16.08
CA PRO A 234 -7.87 19.16 -16.01
C PRO A 234 -8.59 17.86 -15.59
N ASN A 235 -9.58 18.01 -14.72
CA ASN A 235 -10.39 16.91 -14.15
C ASN A 235 -9.63 15.84 -13.35
N ALA A 236 -8.36 16.05 -13.03
CA ALA A 236 -7.61 15.12 -12.18
C ALA A 236 -8.33 14.83 -10.85
N ARG A 237 -9.05 15.81 -10.31
CA ARG A 237 -9.86 15.72 -9.09
C ARG A 237 -11.30 15.25 -9.34
N TYR A 238 -11.57 14.62 -10.49
CA TYR A 238 -12.88 14.06 -10.88
C TYR A 238 -14.07 15.00 -10.56
N THR A 239 -13.88 16.32 -10.80
CA THR A 239 -14.90 17.35 -10.59
C THR A 239 -15.97 17.34 -11.67
N ASP A 240 -15.62 16.92 -12.88
CA ASP A 240 -16.50 16.86 -14.04
C ASP A 240 -17.04 15.44 -14.31
N GLY A 241 -16.97 14.57 -13.30
CA GLY A 241 -17.37 13.16 -13.35
C GLY A 241 -16.18 12.20 -13.21
N PRO A 242 -16.42 10.87 -13.26
CA PRO A 242 -15.39 9.87 -13.07
C PRO A 242 -14.18 10.07 -13.99
N PHE A 243 -12.97 9.82 -13.45
CA PHE A 243 -11.72 10.00 -14.16
C PHE A 243 -10.80 8.81 -13.97
N MET A 244 -10.32 8.20 -15.06
CA MET A 244 -9.32 7.15 -15.01
C MET A 244 -7.96 7.75 -14.73
N ILE A 245 -7.40 7.45 -13.57
CA ILE A 245 -6.14 7.98 -13.09
C ILE A 245 -5.01 6.95 -13.19
N MET A 246 -3.83 7.45 -13.46
CA MET A 246 -2.55 6.72 -13.34
C MET A 246 -1.53 7.63 -12.62
N PRO A 247 -0.83 7.09 -11.62
CA PRO A 247 -1.00 5.77 -10.98
C PRO A 247 -2.32 5.64 -10.21
N SER A 248 -2.73 4.39 -9.94
CA SER A 248 -3.86 4.05 -9.06
C SER A 248 -3.56 4.33 -7.58
N PRO A 249 -4.51 4.10 -6.66
CA PRO A 249 -4.26 4.06 -5.20
C PRO A 249 -3.18 3.06 -4.77
N PHE A 250 -2.86 2.06 -5.60
CA PHE A 250 -1.69 1.20 -5.38
C PHE A 250 -0.36 1.92 -5.60
N GLY A 251 -0.37 3.05 -6.30
CA GLY A 251 0.80 3.89 -6.59
C GLY A 251 1.67 3.37 -7.73
N GLY A 252 2.51 4.24 -8.29
CA GLY A 252 3.60 3.84 -9.18
C GLY A 252 4.67 3.03 -8.45
N HIS A 253 4.82 3.26 -7.16
CA HIS A 253 5.61 2.51 -6.18
C HIS A 253 4.85 2.50 -4.86
N ASN A 254 5.03 1.46 -4.05
CA ASN A 254 4.37 1.34 -2.75
C ASN A 254 5.41 1.13 -1.62
N TRP A 255 5.06 0.42 -0.54
CA TRP A 255 5.90 0.18 0.64
C TRP A 255 7.16 -0.66 0.37
N HIS A 256 7.27 -1.33 -0.76
CA HIS A 256 8.40 -2.18 -1.12
C HIS A 256 9.70 -1.35 -1.16
N PRO A 257 10.75 -1.68 -0.37
CA PRO A 257 11.95 -0.83 -0.31
C PRO A 257 12.67 -0.69 -1.65
N MET A 258 13.12 0.53 -1.92
CA MET A 258 14.11 0.86 -2.95
C MET A 258 15.53 0.55 -2.44
N ALA A 259 16.52 0.57 -3.32
CA ALA A 259 17.93 0.48 -2.94
C ALA A 259 18.79 1.46 -3.75
N TYR A 260 19.71 2.17 -3.09
CA TYR A 260 20.69 3.06 -3.73
C TYR A 260 22.06 2.39 -3.74
N ASN A 261 22.77 2.47 -4.85
CA ASN A 261 24.14 2.00 -4.98
C ASN A 261 25.07 3.16 -5.32
N ALA A 262 25.94 3.51 -4.36
CA ALA A 262 26.86 4.62 -4.50
C ALA A 262 27.91 4.40 -5.62
N ASN A 263 28.21 3.14 -6.00
CA ASN A 263 29.17 2.84 -7.06
C ASN A 263 28.59 3.10 -8.47
N THR A 264 27.28 2.93 -8.63
CA THR A 264 26.59 3.22 -9.91
C THR A 264 25.94 4.59 -9.92
N GLY A 265 25.70 5.20 -8.74
CA GLY A 265 24.92 6.42 -8.59
C GLY A 265 23.42 6.23 -8.79
N LEU A 266 22.94 4.98 -8.94
CA LEU A 266 21.55 4.67 -9.32
C LEU A 266 20.70 4.24 -8.12
N VAL A 267 19.42 4.58 -8.20
CA VAL A 267 18.37 4.02 -7.34
C VAL A 267 17.63 2.93 -8.11
N TYR A 268 17.50 1.76 -7.50
CA TYR A 268 16.70 0.64 -8.03
C TYR A 268 15.38 0.60 -7.30
N LEU A 269 14.28 0.67 -8.03
CA LEU A 269 12.95 0.73 -7.45
C LEU A 269 11.97 -0.25 -8.11
N PRO A 270 11.15 -0.96 -7.32
CA PRO A 270 10.02 -1.71 -7.83
C PRO A 270 8.92 -0.74 -8.24
N SER A 271 8.58 -0.71 -9.52
CA SER A 271 7.53 0.18 -10.01
C SER A 271 6.42 -0.56 -10.72
N GLN A 272 5.28 0.12 -10.91
CA GLN A 272 4.11 -0.48 -11.54
C GLN A 272 3.22 0.57 -12.20
N ASP A 273 2.55 0.16 -13.27
CA ASP A 273 1.45 0.88 -13.89
C ASP A 273 0.16 0.10 -13.62
N ILE A 274 -0.78 0.70 -12.93
CA ILE A 274 -2.11 0.16 -12.66
C ILE A 274 -3.09 1.31 -12.81
N PRO A 275 -4.10 1.23 -13.72
CA PRO A 275 -5.15 2.23 -13.82
C PRO A 275 -6.18 2.08 -12.71
N PHE A 276 -6.87 3.18 -12.38
CA PHE A 276 -8.02 3.16 -11.48
C PHE A 276 -8.99 4.27 -11.87
N VAL A 277 -10.30 4.02 -11.77
CA VAL A 277 -11.32 5.05 -12.01
C VAL A 277 -11.76 5.63 -10.67
N HIS A 278 -11.47 6.91 -10.45
CA HIS A 278 -11.99 7.65 -9.30
C HIS A 278 -13.31 8.33 -9.67
N GLY A 279 -14.23 8.32 -8.73
CA GLY A 279 -15.50 9.06 -8.77
C GLY A 279 -16.02 9.24 -7.34
N ASP A 280 -16.94 10.18 -7.18
CA ASP A 280 -17.58 10.45 -5.91
C ASP A 280 -18.54 9.30 -5.54
N MET A 281 -18.52 8.88 -4.26
CA MET A 281 -19.59 8.09 -3.68
C MET A 281 -20.74 9.06 -3.33
N GLU A 282 -21.88 8.95 -4.03
CA GLU A 282 -23.00 9.90 -3.91
C GLU A 282 -23.59 9.95 -2.50
N ASP A 283 -23.83 8.80 -1.89
CA ASP A 283 -24.46 8.66 -0.57
C ASP A 283 -23.43 8.29 0.52
N PHE A 284 -22.29 8.99 0.55
CA PHE A 284 -21.27 8.72 1.56
C PHE A 284 -21.77 8.96 2.97
N GLU A 285 -21.76 7.91 3.78
CA GLU A 285 -21.96 7.95 5.23
C GLU A 285 -20.72 7.40 5.95
N PHE A 286 -20.21 8.18 6.92
CA PHE A 286 -19.10 7.72 7.74
C PHE A 286 -19.56 6.64 8.71
N LEU A 287 -18.95 5.48 8.64
CA LEU A 287 -19.21 4.34 9.52
C LEU A 287 -17.97 4.02 10.35
N GLU A 288 -18.12 4.03 11.67
CA GLU A 288 -17.01 3.74 12.58
C GLU A 288 -16.43 2.34 12.32
N ALA A 289 -15.09 2.25 12.26
CA ALA A 289 -14.34 1.02 12.01
C ALA A 289 -14.66 0.32 10.67
N GLN A 290 -15.21 1.05 9.71
CA GLN A 290 -15.37 0.60 8.32
C GLN A 290 -14.41 1.35 7.41
N TRP A 291 -14.30 0.90 6.16
CA TRP A 291 -13.45 1.56 5.17
C TRP A 291 -14.15 2.79 4.59
N ASN A 292 -13.76 3.97 5.06
CA ASN A 292 -14.37 5.26 4.74
C ASN A 292 -13.52 6.03 3.72
N THR A 293 -13.68 5.76 2.45
CA THR A 293 -12.91 6.44 1.39
C THR A 293 -13.67 7.60 0.75
N GLY A 294 -15.00 7.49 0.64
CA GLY A 294 -15.83 8.43 -0.10
C GLY A 294 -15.62 8.35 -1.61
N THR A 295 -15.03 7.23 -2.09
CA THR A 295 -14.78 6.90 -3.49
C THR A 295 -15.67 5.73 -3.89
N ASP A 296 -16.32 5.83 -5.04
CA ASP A 296 -17.10 4.74 -5.60
C ASP A 296 -16.18 3.71 -6.27
N PHE A 297 -15.98 2.57 -5.61
CA PHE A 297 -15.14 1.47 -6.10
C PHE A 297 -15.78 0.66 -7.23
N GLU A 298 -17.09 0.73 -7.40
CA GLU A 298 -17.78 0.03 -8.49
C GLU A 298 -17.35 0.59 -9.86
N LEU A 299 -16.99 1.88 -9.92
CA LEU A 299 -16.45 2.52 -11.13
C LEU A 299 -15.10 1.94 -11.57
N ALA A 300 -14.33 1.39 -10.63
CA ALA A 300 -13.05 0.76 -10.90
C ALA A 300 -13.13 -0.75 -11.08
N ALA A 301 -14.33 -1.33 -11.00
CA ALA A 301 -14.55 -2.76 -11.18
C ALA A 301 -14.05 -3.24 -12.55
N ALA A 302 -13.46 -4.44 -12.58
CA ALA A 302 -13.02 -5.07 -13.82
C ALA A 302 -14.22 -5.25 -14.78
N PRO A 303 -14.04 -4.88 -16.07
CA PRO A 303 -15.09 -5.06 -17.07
C PRO A 303 -15.52 -6.52 -17.21
N GLU A 304 -16.81 -6.76 -17.41
CA GLU A 304 -17.35 -8.10 -17.69
C GLU A 304 -17.10 -8.51 -19.16
N ASP A 305 -17.04 -7.54 -20.07
CA ASP A 305 -16.72 -7.79 -21.48
C ASP A 305 -15.26 -8.27 -21.62
N PRO A 306 -15.01 -9.44 -22.21
CA PRO A 306 -13.66 -10.00 -22.31
C PRO A 306 -12.66 -9.13 -23.08
N ALA A 307 -13.10 -8.36 -24.06
CA ALA A 307 -12.23 -7.50 -24.85
C ALA A 307 -11.84 -6.25 -24.05
N ALA A 308 -12.80 -5.65 -23.33
CA ALA A 308 -12.54 -4.54 -22.42
C ALA A 308 -11.64 -4.97 -21.25
N LEU A 309 -11.89 -6.14 -20.67
CA LEU A 309 -11.02 -6.72 -19.63
C LEU A 309 -9.59 -6.93 -20.16
N ALA A 310 -9.41 -7.50 -21.34
CA ALA A 310 -8.09 -7.67 -21.94
C ALA A 310 -7.37 -6.33 -22.17
N GLN A 311 -8.09 -5.28 -22.51
CA GLN A 311 -7.54 -3.94 -22.64
C GLN A 311 -7.04 -3.40 -21.28
N VAL A 312 -7.85 -3.48 -20.23
CA VAL A 312 -7.43 -3.07 -18.87
C VAL A 312 -6.23 -3.89 -18.41
N MET A 313 -6.25 -5.21 -18.59
CA MET A 313 -5.13 -6.09 -18.23
C MET A 313 -3.85 -5.74 -18.97
N SER A 314 -3.92 -5.25 -20.21
CA SER A 314 -2.74 -4.82 -20.98
C SER A 314 -2.08 -3.54 -20.44
N MET A 315 -2.79 -2.76 -19.65
CA MET A 315 -2.28 -1.55 -18.98
C MET A 315 -1.57 -1.88 -17.66
N ILE A 316 -1.85 -3.04 -17.06
CA ILE A 316 -1.27 -3.46 -15.79
C ILE A 316 0.14 -4.01 -16.04
N ARG A 317 1.14 -3.35 -15.46
CA ARG A 317 2.56 -3.69 -15.63
C ARG A 317 3.29 -3.61 -14.30
N GLY A 318 4.37 -4.40 -14.18
CA GLY A 318 5.33 -4.30 -13.09
C GLY A 318 6.74 -4.26 -13.64
N GLN A 319 7.59 -3.44 -13.05
CA GLN A 319 8.95 -3.23 -13.51
C GLN A 319 9.93 -3.15 -12.34
N LEU A 320 11.19 -3.50 -12.60
CA LEU A 320 12.34 -3.05 -11.84
C LEU A 320 13.01 -1.94 -12.64
N VAL A 321 13.06 -0.73 -12.08
CA VAL A 321 13.63 0.45 -12.75
C VAL A 321 14.94 0.83 -12.06
N ALA A 322 15.98 1.09 -12.85
CA ALA A 322 17.16 1.80 -12.39
C ALA A 322 17.04 3.27 -12.79
N TRP A 323 17.01 4.13 -11.80
CA TRP A 323 16.79 5.56 -11.92
C TRP A 323 18.06 6.34 -11.58
N ASP A 324 18.43 7.26 -12.44
CA ASP A 324 19.47 8.25 -12.15
C ASP A 324 18.84 9.44 -11.43
N PRO A 325 19.09 9.62 -10.13
CA PRO A 325 18.47 10.70 -9.36
C PRO A 325 19.03 12.09 -9.66
N VAL A 326 20.21 12.20 -10.27
CA VAL A 326 20.85 13.47 -10.67
C VAL A 326 20.30 13.94 -12.00
N GLU A 327 20.30 13.03 -13.00
CA GLU A 327 19.78 13.33 -14.35
C GLU A 327 18.26 13.19 -14.46
N GLN A 328 17.61 12.71 -13.39
CA GLN A 328 16.16 12.49 -13.32
C GLN A 328 15.62 11.69 -14.50
N ARG A 329 16.26 10.55 -14.79
CA ARG A 329 15.87 9.68 -15.89
C ARG A 329 16.09 8.20 -15.60
N GLU A 330 15.33 7.40 -16.31
CA GLU A 330 15.54 5.95 -16.36
C GLU A 330 16.85 5.64 -17.10
N VAL A 331 17.65 4.72 -16.51
CA VAL A 331 18.87 4.18 -17.15
C VAL A 331 18.59 2.84 -17.80
N TRP A 332 17.90 1.94 -17.08
CA TRP A 332 17.43 0.68 -17.60
C TRP A 332 16.17 0.21 -16.87
N ARG A 333 15.46 -0.72 -17.49
CA ARG A 333 14.23 -1.32 -16.98
C ARG A 333 14.20 -2.81 -17.23
N TYR A 334 13.81 -3.59 -16.22
CA TYR A 334 13.44 -5.00 -16.40
C TYR A 334 11.92 -5.15 -16.25
N GLN A 335 11.26 -5.68 -17.30
CA GLN A 335 9.81 -5.88 -17.29
C GLN A 335 9.45 -7.21 -16.62
N HIS A 336 8.60 -7.15 -15.59
CA HIS A 336 8.02 -8.33 -14.95
C HIS A 336 6.71 -8.77 -15.61
N ALA A 337 6.28 -10.00 -15.33
CA ALA A 337 5.02 -10.55 -15.82
C ALA A 337 3.77 -9.90 -15.19
N GLY A 338 3.90 -9.21 -14.06
CA GLY A 338 2.82 -8.51 -13.38
C GLY A 338 3.35 -7.50 -12.37
N PRO A 339 2.46 -6.70 -11.76
CA PRO A 339 2.81 -5.69 -10.78
C PRO A 339 3.10 -6.29 -9.39
N TRP A 340 3.32 -5.45 -8.38
CA TRP A 340 3.43 -5.84 -6.98
C TRP A 340 4.63 -6.76 -6.68
N ASN A 341 5.77 -6.49 -7.34
CA ASN A 341 7.01 -7.22 -7.11
C ASN A 341 7.69 -6.78 -5.80
N GLY A 342 8.54 -7.62 -5.25
CA GLY A 342 9.20 -7.40 -3.96
C GLY A 342 10.12 -6.19 -3.93
N GLY A 343 10.52 -5.80 -2.73
CA GLY A 343 11.54 -4.78 -2.52
C GLY A 343 12.91 -5.20 -3.05
N VAL A 344 13.83 -4.27 -3.13
CA VAL A 344 15.12 -4.41 -3.79
C VAL A 344 16.27 -4.39 -2.79
N LEU A 345 17.32 -5.16 -3.06
CA LEU A 345 18.62 -5.12 -2.41
C LEU A 345 19.70 -4.92 -3.48
N THR A 346 20.61 -3.97 -3.28
CA THR A 346 21.83 -3.86 -4.08
C THR A 346 23.08 -4.16 -3.26
N THR A 347 24.17 -4.55 -3.94
CA THR A 347 25.45 -4.87 -3.31
C THR A 347 26.60 -4.13 -3.97
N ASP A 348 27.69 -3.92 -3.24
CA ASP A 348 28.92 -3.33 -3.78
C ASP A 348 29.52 -4.15 -4.95
N GLY A 349 29.22 -5.45 -5.01
CA GLY A 349 29.62 -6.33 -6.10
C GLY A 349 28.84 -6.13 -7.41
N GLY A 350 28.01 -5.09 -7.51
CA GLY A 350 27.29 -4.74 -8.73
C GLY A 350 26.07 -5.62 -9.02
N LEU A 351 25.46 -6.21 -7.99
CA LEU A 351 24.23 -6.99 -8.11
C LEU A 351 23.02 -6.26 -7.55
N VAL A 352 21.88 -6.49 -8.20
CA VAL A 352 20.56 -6.09 -7.71
C VAL A 352 19.71 -7.33 -7.54
N PHE A 353 19.11 -7.52 -6.35
CA PHE A 353 18.24 -8.66 -6.06
C PHE A 353 16.80 -8.21 -5.90
N GLN A 354 15.88 -8.95 -6.51
CA GLN A 354 14.44 -8.74 -6.34
C GLN A 354 13.68 -10.06 -6.44
N GLY A 355 12.60 -10.16 -5.65
CA GLY A 355 11.59 -11.19 -5.81
C GLY A 355 10.45 -10.70 -6.70
N SER A 356 9.85 -11.58 -7.50
CA SER A 356 8.71 -11.24 -8.33
C SER A 356 7.40 -11.78 -7.80
N LEU A 357 6.30 -11.15 -8.24
CA LEU A 357 4.94 -11.61 -8.00
C LEU A 357 4.72 -13.07 -8.39
N ILE A 358 5.29 -13.52 -9.51
CA ILE A 358 5.13 -14.89 -10.01
C ILE A 358 6.03 -15.93 -9.33
N GLY A 359 6.77 -15.53 -8.29
CA GLY A 359 7.58 -16.46 -7.49
C GLY A 359 8.95 -16.76 -8.07
N GLU A 360 9.55 -15.83 -8.77
CA GLU A 360 10.96 -15.86 -9.16
C GLU A 360 11.76 -14.94 -8.22
N PHE A 361 12.85 -15.44 -7.66
CA PHE A 361 13.86 -14.63 -6.98
C PHE A 361 15.07 -14.51 -7.90
N ALA A 362 15.49 -13.29 -8.24
CA ALA A 362 16.49 -13.08 -9.27
C ALA A 362 17.59 -12.10 -8.85
N ALA A 363 18.77 -12.24 -9.46
CA ALA A 363 19.86 -11.29 -9.41
C ALA A 363 20.09 -10.70 -10.81
N TYR A 364 20.23 -9.37 -10.84
CA TYR A 364 20.46 -8.58 -12.04
C TYR A 364 21.79 -7.85 -11.95
N ASP A 365 22.41 -7.58 -13.09
CA ASP A 365 23.55 -6.65 -13.20
C ASP A 365 23.07 -5.22 -12.90
N ALA A 366 23.69 -4.58 -11.93
CA ALA A 366 23.33 -3.25 -11.49
C ALA A 366 23.48 -2.17 -12.58
N SER A 367 24.38 -2.35 -13.54
CA SER A 367 24.67 -1.36 -14.56
C SER A 367 23.74 -1.38 -15.77
N ASN A 368 23.11 -2.53 -16.08
CA ASN A 368 22.37 -2.70 -17.33
C ASN A 368 21.06 -3.51 -17.20
N GLY A 369 20.76 -4.07 -16.01
CA GLY A 369 19.54 -4.85 -15.76
C GLY A 369 19.52 -6.25 -16.36
N GLU A 370 20.65 -6.77 -16.87
CA GLU A 370 20.74 -8.15 -17.33
C GLU A 370 20.48 -9.13 -16.18
N ARG A 371 19.55 -10.06 -16.36
CA ARG A 371 19.27 -11.09 -15.37
C ARG A 371 20.36 -12.16 -15.38
N LEU A 372 21.21 -12.15 -14.35
CA LEU A 372 22.37 -13.03 -14.23
C LEU A 372 22.03 -14.38 -13.61
N TRP A 373 21.03 -14.42 -12.73
CA TRP A 373 20.61 -15.62 -11.99
C TRP A 373 19.16 -15.54 -11.57
N SER A 374 18.50 -16.71 -11.44
CA SER A 374 17.17 -16.79 -10.87
C SER A 374 16.92 -18.13 -10.17
N PHE A 375 15.97 -18.10 -9.22
CA PHE A 375 15.52 -19.27 -8.46
C PHE A 375 13.99 -19.28 -8.35
N PRO A 376 13.33 -20.42 -8.66
CA PRO A 376 11.87 -20.55 -8.56
C PRO A 376 11.45 -20.73 -7.09
N ALA A 377 10.92 -19.69 -6.48
CA ALA A 377 10.43 -19.72 -5.10
C ALA A 377 9.07 -20.40 -4.93
N GLN A 378 8.35 -20.68 -6.03
CA GLN A 378 7.05 -21.36 -6.09
C GLN A 378 5.92 -20.62 -5.34
N THR A 379 6.11 -19.38 -5.01
CA THR A 379 5.12 -18.48 -4.37
C THR A 379 5.56 -17.04 -4.65
N GLY A 380 4.62 -16.10 -4.70
CA GLY A 380 4.96 -14.69 -4.88
C GLY A 380 5.90 -14.19 -3.79
N ILE A 381 6.73 -13.20 -4.12
CA ILE A 381 7.68 -12.57 -3.20
C ILE A 381 7.40 -11.06 -3.20
N ALA A 382 6.84 -10.56 -2.11
CA ALA A 382 6.62 -9.13 -1.90
C ALA A 382 7.65 -8.50 -0.94
N ALA A 383 8.33 -9.30 -0.13
CA ALA A 383 9.35 -8.81 0.80
C ALA A 383 10.63 -8.40 0.08
N ALA A 384 11.40 -7.50 0.72
CA ALA A 384 12.75 -7.20 0.29
C ALA A 384 13.73 -8.29 0.75
N PRO A 385 14.76 -8.62 -0.06
CA PRO A 385 15.86 -9.45 0.38
C PRO A 385 16.77 -8.71 1.36
N VAL A 386 17.50 -9.48 2.18
CA VAL A 386 18.54 -8.98 3.06
C VAL A 386 19.84 -9.74 2.81
N THR A 387 20.99 -9.08 3.02
CA THR A 387 22.29 -9.75 3.00
C THR A 387 22.91 -9.76 4.39
N TYR A 388 23.59 -10.86 4.72
CA TYR A 388 24.28 -11.04 6.00
C TYR A 388 25.48 -11.96 5.85
N ALA A 389 26.39 -11.90 6.81
CA ALA A 389 27.53 -12.82 6.89
C ALA A 389 27.29 -13.86 7.99
N ALA A 390 27.53 -15.14 7.67
CA ALA A 390 27.55 -16.24 8.62
C ALA A 390 28.72 -17.16 8.29
N ASP A 391 29.48 -17.56 9.31
CA ASP A 391 30.68 -18.42 9.17
C ASP A 391 31.68 -17.91 8.11
N GLY A 392 31.84 -16.59 8.01
CA GLY A 392 32.74 -15.95 7.06
C GLY A 392 32.26 -15.98 5.59
N GLN A 393 31.03 -16.40 5.33
CA GLN A 393 30.42 -16.42 4.01
C GLN A 393 29.26 -15.43 3.93
N GLN A 394 29.10 -14.78 2.77
CA GLN A 394 27.95 -13.94 2.48
C GLN A 394 26.75 -14.78 2.10
N HIS A 395 25.60 -14.41 2.66
CA HIS A 395 24.30 -14.97 2.35
C HIS A 395 23.35 -13.87 1.90
N VAL A 396 22.39 -14.24 1.06
CA VAL A 396 21.21 -13.42 0.74
C VAL A 396 19.98 -14.22 1.16
N ALA A 397 19.09 -13.61 1.92
CA ALA A 397 17.84 -14.24 2.32
C ALA A 397 16.64 -13.40 1.95
N VAL A 398 15.51 -14.07 1.66
CA VAL A 398 14.23 -13.43 1.35
C VAL A 398 13.08 -14.22 1.97
N ALA A 399 12.10 -13.50 2.52
CA ALA A 399 10.82 -14.08 2.91
C ALA A 399 9.93 -14.21 1.66
N ALA A 400 9.64 -15.43 1.25
CA ALA A 400 8.74 -15.73 0.15
C ALA A 400 7.33 -15.98 0.70
N GLY A 401 6.33 -15.33 0.15
CA GLY A 401 4.93 -15.39 0.53
C GLY A 401 4.12 -14.35 -0.23
N TRP A 402 2.83 -14.57 -0.31
CA TRP A 402 1.92 -13.82 -1.17
C TRP A 402 0.91 -12.94 -0.40
N GLY A 403 1.08 -12.77 0.91
CA GLY A 403 0.16 -12.07 1.81
C GLY A 403 0.16 -10.54 1.63
N THR A 404 -0.46 -10.00 0.58
CA THR A 404 -0.51 -8.56 0.28
C THR A 404 -1.93 -8.09 -0.05
N ILE A 405 -2.15 -6.77 -0.01
CA ILE A 405 -3.44 -6.18 -0.42
C ILE A 405 -3.75 -6.46 -1.89
N PHE A 406 -2.75 -6.49 -2.77
CA PHE A 406 -2.95 -6.81 -4.18
C PHE A 406 -3.43 -8.26 -4.36
N ALA A 407 -2.95 -9.20 -3.54
CA ALA A 407 -3.44 -10.59 -3.52
C ALA A 407 -4.88 -10.72 -3.03
N LEU A 408 -5.35 -9.80 -2.18
CA LEU A 408 -6.73 -9.76 -1.70
C LEU A 408 -7.65 -9.11 -2.72
N ALA A 409 -7.29 -7.91 -3.22
CA ALA A 409 -8.17 -7.04 -3.99
C ALA A 409 -8.08 -7.23 -5.52
N GLY A 410 -6.98 -7.80 -6.03
CA GLY A 410 -6.64 -7.79 -7.46
C GLY A 410 -7.49 -8.67 -8.39
N GLY A 411 -8.40 -9.48 -7.86
CA GLY A 411 -9.39 -10.22 -8.63
C GLY A 411 -8.85 -10.95 -9.87
N PRO A 412 -9.39 -10.66 -11.07
CA PRO A 412 -8.96 -11.30 -12.33
C PRO A 412 -7.47 -11.18 -12.61
N ALA A 413 -6.84 -10.05 -12.26
CA ALA A 413 -5.41 -9.83 -12.47
C ALA A 413 -4.53 -10.80 -11.67
N VAL A 414 -5.00 -11.23 -10.50
CA VAL A 414 -4.32 -12.19 -9.65
C VAL A 414 -4.67 -13.63 -10.02
N GLU A 415 -5.93 -13.91 -10.35
CA GLU A 415 -6.37 -15.25 -10.77
C GLU A 415 -5.59 -15.71 -12.00
N ALA A 416 -5.37 -14.83 -12.98
CA ALA A 416 -4.64 -15.10 -14.21
C ALA A 416 -3.19 -15.57 -13.97
N LEU A 417 -2.57 -15.17 -12.84
CA LEU A 417 -1.19 -15.53 -12.50
C LEU A 417 -1.07 -16.93 -11.89
N GLY A 418 -2.15 -17.51 -11.37
CA GLY A 418 -2.18 -18.86 -10.83
C GLY A 418 -1.27 -19.09 -9.60
N ILE A 419 -0.95 -18.05 -8.84
CA ILE A 419 0.00 -18.11 -7.73
C ILE A 419 -0.62 -18.85 -6.54
N GLU A 420 0.20 -19.66 -5.89
CA GLU A 420 -0.15 -20.28 -4.60
C GLU A 420 0.61 -19.61 -3.46
N ASN A 421 -0.06 -19.42 -2.32
CA ASN A 421 0.60 -18.92 -1.12
C ASN A 421 1.28 -20.07 -0.36
N LYS A 422 2.63 -20.12 -0.42
CA LYS A 422 3.48 -21.10 0.28
C LYS A 422 4.58 -20.34 1.02
N SER A 423 4.26 -19.83 2.22
CA SER A 423 5.19 -19.01 3.00
C SER A 423 6.44 -19.79 3.41
N ARG A 424 7.61 -19.21 3.17
CA ARG A 424 8.92 -19.75 3.53
C ARG A 424 9.99 -18.67 3.62
N ILE A 425 11.11 -18.97 4.25
CA ILE A 425 12.33 -18.16 4.18
C ILE A 425 13.32 -18.93 3.32
N LEU A 426 13.84 -18.27 2.28
CA LEU A 426 14.86 -18.80 1.41
C LEU A 426 16.19 -18.10 1.71
N ALA A 427 17.26 -18.85 1.89
CA ALA A 427 18.61 -18.33 2.09
C ALA A 427 19.55 -18.93 1.04
N PHE A 428 20.36 -18.08 0.43
CA PHE A 428 21.26 -18.41 -0.67
C PHE A 428 22.69 -18.04 -0.30
N ARG A 429 23.63 -18.83 -0.81
CA ARG A 429 25.07 -18.55 -0.77
C ARG A 429 25.73 -18.97 -2.08
N ILE A 430 26.87 -18.42 -2.41
CA ILE A 430 27.65 -18.85 -3.57
C ILE A 430 28.02 -20.33 -3.39
N GLY A 431 27.82 -21.13 -4.46
CA GLY A 431 28.07 -22.56 -4.46
C GLY A 431 27.00 -23.42 -3.78
N GLY A 432 25.88 -22.85 -3.35
CA GLY A 432 24.71 -23.61 -2.90
C GLY A 432 24.01 -24.31 -4.07
N ASP A 433 23.56 -25.56 -3.85
CA ASP A 433 22.95 -26.43 -4.88
C ASP A 433 21.55 -26.95 -4.49
N ALA A 434 21.03 -26.52 -3.35
CA ALA A 434 19.72 -26.93 -2.87
C ALA A 434 18.59 -26.47 -3.79
N SER A 435 17.58 -27.30 -3.99
CA SER A 435 16.37 -27.00 -4.73
C SER A 435 15.13 -27.26 -3.89
N LEU A 436 14.01 -26.60 -4.25
CA LEU A 436 12.73 -26.88 -3.63
C LEU A 436 12.12 -28.17 -4.19
N PRO A 437 11.36 -28.93 -3.39
CA PRO A 437 10.57 -30.06 -3.89
C PRO A 437 9.63 -29.59 -5.02
N ILE A 438 9.40 -30.48 -6.00
CA ILE A 438 8.40 -30.19 -7.06
C ILE A 438 7.04 -30.02 -6.38
N PRO A 439 6.33 -28.89 -6.60
CA PRO A 439 5.03 -28.68 -6.01
C PRO A 439 4.01 -29.70 -6.55
N GLU A 440 3.13 -30.18 -5.68
CA GLU A 440 1.97 -30.93 -6.14
C GLU A 440 1.08 -30.03 -7.02
N PRO A 441 0.50 -30.58 -8.10
CA PRO A 441 -0.42 -29.82 -8.94
C PRO A 441 -1.59 -29.28 -8.10
N LYS A 442 -1.92 -28.01 -8.31
CA LYS A 442 -3.11 -27.42 -7.67
C LYS A 442 -4.38 -28.10 -8.22
N VAL A 443 -5.08 -28.80 -7.36
CA VAL A 443 -6.40 -29.31 -7.68
C VAL A 443 -7.40 -28.18 -7.42
N ARG A 444 -7.92 -27.57 -8.49
CA ARG A 444 -9.04 -26.61 -8.34
C ARG A 444 -10.26 -27.38 -7.83
N PRO A 445 -11.00 -26.85 -6.85
CA PRO A 445 -12.28 -27.44 -6.45
C PRO A 445 -13.18 -27.57 -7.66
N VAL A 446 -13.92 -28.67 -7.77
CA VAL A 446 -14.99 -28.78 -8.75
C VAL A 446 -16.11 -27.85 -8.32
N LEU A 447 -16.47 -26.92 -9.19
CA LEU A 447 -17.60 -26.05 -8.95
C LEU A 447 -18.89 -26.91 -9.04
N ALA A 448 -19.59 -27.03 -7.91
CA ALA A 448 -20.92 -27.64 -7.91
C ALA A 448 -21.89 -26.76 -8.70
N GLU A 449 -22.87 -27.37 -9.36
CA GLU A 449 -23.90 -26.62 -10.06
C GLU A 449 -24.62 -25.68 -9.06
N PRO A 450 -24.54 -24.36 -9.26
CA PRO A 450 -25.21 -23.43 -8.37
C PRO A 450 -26.73 -23.53 -8.52
N PRO A 451 -27.53 -23.22 -7.48
CA PRO A 451 -28.97 -23.20 -7.60
C PRO A 451 -29.42 -22.22 -8.69
N PRO A 452 -30.58 -22.52 -9.38
CA PRO A 452 -31.14 -21.58 -10.35
C PRO A 452 -31.42 -20.23 -9.68
N GLY A 453 -31.29 -19.15 -10.45
CA GLY A 453 -31.49 -17.77 -9.96
C GLY A 453 -32.79 -17.19 -10.53
N ASP A 454 -33.49 -16.48 -9.67
CA ASP A 454 -34.70 -15.72 -10.01
C ASP A 454 -34.59 -14.24 -9.56
N ALA A 455 -33.36 -13.80 -9.23
CA ALA A 455 -33.10 -12.44 -8.80
C ALA A 455 -33.38 -11.44 -9.91
N SER A 456 -34.06 -10.33 -9.56
CA SER A 456 -34.26 -9.22 -10.49
C SER A 456 -32.95 -8.46 -10.77
N GLU A 457 -32.97 -7.69 -11.87
CA GLU A 457 -31.80 -6.81 -12.21
C GLU A 457 -31.51 -5.81 -11.07
N GLU A 458 -32.54 -5.26 -10.43
CA GLU A 458 -32.42 -4.34 -9.30
C GLU A 458 -31.78 -5.03 -8.09
N GLN A 459 -32.15 -6.26 -7.81
CA GLN A 459 -31.55 -7.03 -6.71
C GLN A 459 -30.09 -7.36 -7.00
N LEU A 460 -29.74 -7.72 -8.23
CA LEU A 460 -28.36 -7.96 -8.61
C LEU A 460 -27.51 -6.68 -8.57
N ALA A 461 -28.08 -5.53 -8.99
CA ALA A 461 -27.42 -4.24 -8.91
C ALA A 461 -27.14 -3.84 -7.45
N LEU A 462 -28.13 -3.97 -6.55
CA LEU A 462 -27.94 -3.72 -5.11
C LEU A 462 -26.87 -4.66 -4.52
N GLY A 463 -26.89 -5.93 -4.87
CA GLY A 463 -25.91 -6.90 -4.41
C GLY A 463 -24.48 -6.58 -4.87
N ARG A 464 -24.34 -6.11 -6.12
CA ARG A 464 -23.08 -5.67 -6.69
C ARG A 464 -22.54 -4.42 -5.96
N SER A 465 -23.34 -3.39 -5.81
CA SER A 465 -22.96 -2.17 -5.11
C SER A 465 -22.55 -2.47 -3.67
N THR A 466 -23.35 -3.24 -2.92
CA THR A 466 -23.02 -3.70 -1.56
C THR A 466 -21.69 -4.46 -1.51
N TYR A 467 -21.41 -5.29 -2.55
CA TYR A 467 -20.14 -6.01 -2.63
C TYR A 467 -18.95 -5.08 -2.77
N PHE A 468 -19.01 -4.11 -3.67
CA PHE A 468 -17.93 -3.15 -3.89
C PHE A 468 -17.77 -2.18 -2.72
N ASP A 469 -18.81 -1.89 -1.97
CA ASP A 469 -18.73 -1.07 -0.75
C ASP A 469 -18.08 -1.81 0.42
N ARG A 470 -18.28 -3.13 0.58
CA ARG A 470 -17.99 -3.82 1.84
C ARG A 470 -17.12 -5.07 1.75
N CYS A 471 -16.99 -5.69 0.58
CA CYS A 471 -16.46 -7.07 0.48
C CYS A 471 -15.21 -7.19 -0.41
N TRP A 472 -15.12 -6.41 -1.50
CA TRP A 472 -14.13 -6.57 -2.56
C TRP A 472 -12.68 -6.48 -2.09
N HIS A 473 -12.38 -5.60 -1.14
CA HIS A 473 -11.02 -5.38 -0.62
C HIS A 473 -10.41 -6.62 0.07
N CYS A 474 -11.25 -7.57 0.49
CA CYS A 474 -10.81 -8.86 1.02
C CYS A 474 -11.04 -10.01 0.04
N HIS A 475 -12.18 -10.00 -0.69
CA HIS A 475 -12.62 -11.12 -1.54
C HIS A 475 -12.29 -10.94 -3.03
N GLY A 476 -11.64 -9.83 -3.40
CA GLY A 476 -11.18 -9.54 -4.76
C GLY A 476 -12.26 -8.99 -5.67
N ASP A 477 -11.85 -8.34 -6.75
CA ASP A 477 -12.76 -7.84 -7.76
C ASP A 477 -13.56 -8.99 -8.40
N GLY A 478 -14.86 -8.78 -8.57
CA GLY A 478 -15.77 -9.79 -9.13
C GLY A 478 -15.97 -11.05 -8.29
N ALA A 479 -15.69 -11.02 -6.97
CA ALA A 479 -15.68 -12.16 -6.06
C ALA A 479 -14.60 -13.22 -6.38
N ILE A 480 -13.54 -12.80 -7.09
CA ILE A 480 -12.43 -13.62 -7.55
C ILE A 480 -11.28 -13.53 -6.57
N SER A 481 -10.98 -14.61 -5.88
CA SER A 481 -9.92 -14.63 -4.87
C SER A 481 -8.52 -14.81 -5.46
N GLY A 482 -7.55 -14.08 -4.90
CA GLY A 482 -6.11 -14.32 -5.12
C GLY A 482 -5.52 -15.46 -4.28
N GLY A 483 -6.34 -16.26 -3.60
CA GLY A 483 -5.93 -17.47 -2.88
C GLY A 483 -5.56 -17.28 -1.40
N LEU A 484 -5.71 -16.07 -0.84
CA LEU A 484 -5.52 -15.81 0.60
C LEU A 484 -6.79 -16.06 1.41
N VAL A 485 -7.93 -15.75 0.84
CA VAL A 485 -9.28 -16.00 1.38
C VAL A 485 -10.06 -16.87 0.40
N PRO A 486 -11.15 -17.50 0.82
CA PRO A 486 -11.98 -18.30 -0.10
C PRO A 486 -12.51 -17.49 -1.27
N ASP A 487 -12.48 -18.07 -2.46
CA ASP A 487 -13.18 -17.55 -3.63
C ASP A 487 -14.69 -17.77 -3.44
N LEU A 488 -15.44 -16.69 -3.41
CA LEU A 488 -16.86 -16.75 -3.08
C LEU A 488 -17.69 -17.45 -4.14
N ARG A 489 -17.23 -17.51 -5.39
CA ARG A 489 -17.88 -18.24 -6.48
C ARG A 489 -17.95 -19.75 -6.23
N TYR A 490 -17.07 -20.28 -5.36
CA TYR A 490 -17.04 -21.69 -4.94
C TYR A 490 -17.70 -21.92 -3.57
N THR A 491 -18.52 -20.99 -3.09
CA THR A 491 -19.23 -21.13 -1.81
C THR A 491 -20.22 -22.29 -1.89
N SER A 492 -20.15 -23.23 -0.94
CA SER A 492 -21.00 -24.41 -0.92
C SER A 492 -22.45 -24.09 -0.55
N ALA A 493 -23.40 -24.98 -0.93
CA ALA A 493 -24.79 -24.84 -0.60
C ALA A 493 -25.05 -24.76 0.92
N GLU A 494 -24.28 -25.50 1.73
CA GLU A 494 -24.38 -25.46 3.20
C GLU A 494 -24.00 -24.08 3.75
N ARG A 495 -22.97 -23.41 3.16
CA ARG A 495 -22.59 -22.06 3.57
C ARG A 495 -23.62 -21.04 3.11
N HIS A 496 -24.19 -21.18 1.92
CA HIS A 496 -25.30 -20.34 1.48
C HIS A 496 -26.53 -20.49 2.39
N ALA A 497 -26.79 -21.67 2.93
CA ALA A 497 -27.89 -21.90 3.86
C ALA A 497 -27.74 -21.18 5.21
N ILE A 498 -26.51 -20.84 5.60
CA ILE A 498 -26.19 -20.08 6.82
C ILE A 498 -25.60 -18.71 6.51
N TRP A 499 -25.90 -18.14 5.34
CA TRP A 499 -25.33 -16.90 4.83
C TRP A 499 -25.40 -15.76 5.84
N ASP A 500 -26.57 -15.48 6.39
CA ASP A 500 -26.73 -14.40 7.37
C ASP A 500 -25.98 -14.63 8.67
N GLN A 501 -25.84 -15.89 9.10
CA GLN A 501 -25.04 -16.19 10.28
C GLN A 501 -23.56 -15.84 10.02
N ILE A 502 -23.09 -16.00 8.78
CA ILE A 502 -21.73 -15.62 8.39
C ILE A 502 -21.65 -14.10 8.20
N VAL A 503 -22.49 -13.54 7.33
CA VAL A 503 -22.35 -12.14 6.88
C VAL A 503 -22.86 -11.17 7.92
N LEU A 504 -24.04 -11.37 8.49
CA LEU A 504 -24.59 -10.44 9.47
C LEU A 504 -24.08 -10.75 10.88
N GLU A 505 -24.22 -12.00 11.37
CA GLU A 505 -23.92 -12.33 12.75
C GLU A 505 -22.41 -12.57 13.01
N GLY A 506 -21.57 -12.71 11.95
CA GLY A 506 -20.12 -12.81 12.07
C GLY A 506 -19.62 -14.13 12.65
N THR A 507 -20.25 -15.25 12.35
CA THR A 507 -19.85 -16.59 12.82
C THR A 507 -18.39 -16.92 12.49
N LEU A 508 -17.84 -16.34 11.38
CA LEU A 508 -16.46 -16.54 10.96
C LEU A 508 -15.49 -15.45 11.48
N ARG A 509 -15.90 -14.59 12.41
CA ARG A 509 -15.02 -13.57 13.04
C ARG A 509 -13.71 -14.15 13.60
N PRO A 510 -13.68 -15.33 14.24
CA PRO A 510 -12.43 -15.93 14.68
C PRO A 510 -11.46 -16.29 13.55
N LEU A 511 -11.94 -16.39 12.32
CA LEU A 511 -11.15 -16.64 11.10
C LEU A 511 -10.85 -15.36 10.31
N GLY A 512 -11.22 -14.19 10.84
CA GLY A 512 -10.93 -12.89 10.25
C GLY A 512 -12.08 -12.26 9.43
N MET A 513 -13.19 -12.97 9.15
CA MET A 513 -14.34 -12.40 8.48
C MET A 513 -15.22 -11.62 9.47
N PRO A 514 -15.38 -10.29 9.35
CA PRO A 514 -16.22 -9.51 10.26
C PRO A 514 -17.72 -9.86 10.07
N GLY A 515 -18.55 -9.50 11.07
CA GLY A 515 -20.00 -9.48 10.93
C GLY A 515 -20.48 -8.07 10.65
N PHE A 516 -21.50 -7.94 9.81
CA PHE A 516 -22.04 -6.66 9.34
C PHE A 516 -23.41 -6.30 9.93
N LYS A 517 -23.79 -6.92 11.05
CA LYS A 517 -25.04 -6.62 11.74
C LYS A 517 -25.08 -5.15 12.19
N GLY A 518 -26.14 -4.45 11.81
CA GLY A 518 -26.30 -3.01 12.07
C GLY A 518 -25.59 -2.11 11.05
N ILE A 519 -24.86 -2.71 10.10
CA ILE A 519 -24.23 -2.04 8.95
C ILE A 519 -25.01 -2.38 7.68
N LEU A 520 -25.25 -3.66 7.44
CA LEU A 520 -26.07 -4.14 6.33
C LEU A 520 -27.48 -4.46 6.81
N SER A 521 -28.47 -4.07 6.02
CA SER A 521 -29.84 -4.52 6.14
C SER A 521 -29.97 -5.98 5.68
N ARG A 522 -31.11 -6.60 5.97
CA ARG A 522 -31.44 -7.94 5.47
C ARG A 522 -31.57 -7.95 3.95
N GLU A 523 -32.15 -6.91 3.37
CA GLU A 523 -32.33 -6.76 1.93
C GLU A 523 -30.99 -6.71 1.21
N GLU A 524 -30.01 -5.93 1.70
CA GLU A 524 -28.65 -5.87 1.17
C GLU A 524 -27.93 -7.21 1.31
N SER A 525 -28.09 -7.93 2.43
CA SER A 525 -27.51 -9.26 2.62
C SER A 525 -28.08 -10.29 1.63
N ASP A 526 -29.40 -10.29 1.42
CA ASP A 526 -30.07 -11.17 0.45
C ASP A 526 -29.66 -10.83 -1.00
N ALA A 527 -29.53 -9.54 -1.33
CA ALA A 527 -29.06 -9.07 -2.62
C ALA A 527 -27.59 -9.45 -2.87
N LEU A 528 -26.73 -9.29 -1.87
CA LEU A 528 -25.33 -9.70 -1.92
C LEU A 528 -25.19 -11.21 -2.17
N GLN A 529 -26.01 -12.04 -1.48
CA GLN A 529 -26.04 -13.49 -1.71
C GLN A 529 -26.47 -13.83 -3.14
N ALA A 530 -27.51 -13.17 -3.64
CA ALA A 530 -28.00 -13.34 -4.99
C ALA A 530 -26.95 -13.01 -6.05
N TRP A 531 -26.20 -11.92 -5.85
CA TRP A 531 -25.12 -11.51 -6.74
C TRP A 531 -23.95 -12.50 -6.71
N VAL A 532 -23.52 -12.97 -5.53
CA VAL A 532 -22.45 -13.99 -5.42
C VAL A 532 -22.86 -15.30 -6.13
N LEU A 533 -24.13 -15.72 -5.99
CA LEU A 533 -24.67 -16.90 -6.70
C LEU A 533 -24.70 -16.66 -8.22
N ASP A 534 -24.98 -15.43 -8.67
CA ASP A 534 -24.92 -15.07 -10.08
C ASP A 534 -23.48 -15.20 -10.63
N ARG A 535 -22.48 -14.71 -9.91
CA ARG A 535 -21.06 -14.92 -10.26
C ARG A 535 -20.67 -16.40 -10.33
N ALA A 536 -21.22 -17.23 -9.43
CA ALA A 536 -20.99 -18.68 -9.46
C ALA A 536 -21.62 -19.33 -10.69
N ARG A 537 -22.87 -18.94 -11.07
CA ARG A 537 -23.55 -19.43 -12.28
C ARG A 537 -22.78 -19.08 -13.56
N ASN A 538 -22.32 -17.84 -13.66
CA ASN A 538 -21.54 -17.39 -14.81
C ASN A 538 -20.24 -18.20 -14.95
N LEU A 539 -19.55 -18.46 -13.83
CA LEU A 539 -18.35 -19.31 -13.83
C LEU A 539 -18.68 -20.77 -14.21
N TYR A 540 -19.80 -21.32 -13.68
CA TYR A 540 -20.23 -22.69 -13.99
C TYR A 540 -20.53 -22.86 -15.48
N ALA A 541 -21.29 -21.92 -16.06
CA ALA A 541 -21.58 -21.93 -17.51
C ALA A 541 -20.31 -21.83 -18.35
N ALA A 542 -19.36 -20.99 -17.97
CA ALA A 542 -18.09 -20.88 -18.67
C ALA A 542 -17.23 -22.17 -18.59
N GLN A 543 -17.31 -22.91 -17.49
CA GLN A 543 -16.60 -24.20 -17.32
C GLN A 543 -17.32 -25.38 -17.96
N ASN A 544 -18.62 -25.29 -18.24
CA ASN A 544 -19.48 -26.36 -18.78
C ASN A 544 -20.24 -25.90 -20.05
N PRO A 545 -19.55 -25.48 -21.12
CA PRO A 545 -20.19 -25.01 -22.33
C PRO A 545 -21.00 -26.16 -22.95
N GLY A 546 -22.33 -26.02 -23.02
CA GLY A 546 -23.24 -26.99 -23.64
C GLY A 546 -24.14 -27.78 -22.67
N THR A 547 -24.27 -27.35 -21.42
CA THR A 547 -25.22 -27.94 -20.43
C THR A 547 -26.52 -27.13 -20.32
N GLU A 548 -26.90 -26.34 -21.35
CA GLU A 548 -28.24 -25.70 -21.45
C GLU A 548 -29.33 -26.69 -21.85
#